data_f668d51f952c88c4a22bc8222e4b4059
#
_entry.id   f668d51f952c88c4a22bc8222e4b4059
#
_cell.length_a   1.000
_cell.length_b   1.000
_cell.length_c   1.000
_cell.angle_alpha   90.00
_cell.angle_beta   90.00
_cell.angle_gamma   90.00
#
_symmetry.space_group_name_H-M   'P 1'
#
loop_
_entity.id
_entity.type
_entity.pdbx_description
1 polymer ?
#
loop_
_entity_poly.entity_id
_entity_poly.type
_entity_poly.pdbx_seq_one_letter_code
_entity_poly.pdbx_strand_id
1 'polypeptide(L)'
;FILLPALARKRFKVLLEAQKGFTEAAESSKYNQYFDAPNKEMGIITTGIAFNYLSENYPDGFEYPVLKITQYPLPRKLVEKITGECKEILVLEEGYPVVEEQLKGFLGKGITVHGRLDGTLQRDGELTPDAVGKALGKDITSYYAIPEVVEQRPPALCQGCGHRDVYEALNEVLAEYKDPKVFGDIGCYTLGALPPFRAIDSCIDMGASITMAKGASDAGVFPAVSVIGDSTFTHSGMTGLLDCVNEDTNITIVISDNETTAMTGGQDSAGTGRLEAICAGIGVDPAHIRVMIPLKKNYEEMKQIIREEIEYKGVSVLIPRRECIQTLTKKKKASKK
;
A
#
# COMPACT_ATOMS: atom_id res chain seq x y z
N PHE A 1 -2.04 -6.94 -5.15
CA PHE A 1 -1.62 -6.93 -3.74
C PHE A 1 -2.72 -6.34 -2.87
N ILE A 2 -3.30 -7.14 -1.98
CA ILE A 2 -4.36 -6.70 -1.06
C ILE A 2 -3.79 -6.73 0.35
N LEU A 3 -3.67 -5.57 1.00
CA LEU A 3 -3.07 -5.40 2.33
C LEU A 3 -4.10 -5.35 3.47
N LEU A 4 -5.10 -6.22 3.43
CA LEU A 4 -5.95 -6.44 4.60
C LEU A 4 -5.13 -7.08 5.72
N PRO A 5 -5.39 -6.78 7.01
CA PRO A 5 -4.54 -7.18 8.13
C PRO A 5 -4.14 -8.66 8.13
N ALA A 6 -5.09 -9.57 7.89
CA ALA A 6 -4.82 -11.00 7.86
C ALA A 6 -3.92 -11.42 6.67
N LEU A 7 -4.11 -10.82 5.50
CA LEU A 7 -3.31 -11.05 4.30
C LEU A 7 -1.94 -10.39 4.43
N ALA A 8 -1.88 -9.19 4.97
CA ALA A 8 -0.63 -8.47 5.22
C ALA A 8 0.27 -9.27 6.18
N ARG A 9 -0.27 -9.82 7.27
CA ARG A 9 0.48 -10.70 8.20
C ARG A 9 1.08 -11.92 7.48
N LYS A 10 0.31 -12.60 6.62
CA LYS A 10 0.83 -13.72 5.83
C LYS A 10 1.94 -13.28 4.87
N ARG A 11 1.72 -12.17 4.16
CA ARG A 11 2.71 -11.64 3.21
C ARG A 11 3.99 -11.19 3.91
N PHE A 12 3.86 -10.59 5.09
CA PHE A 12 5.02 -10.18 5.88
C PHE A 12 5.90 -11.37 6.29
N LYS A 13 5.30 -12.51 6.68
CA LYS A 13 6.07 -13.73 6.96
C LYS A 13 6.83 -14.21 5.74
N VAL A 14 6.17 -14.26 4.58
CA VAL A 14 6.83 -14.61 3.30
C VAL A 14 7.97 -13.64 2.99
N LEU A 15 7.77 -12.33 3.23
CA LEU A 15 8.81 -11.33 3.05
C LEU A 15 10.00 -11.55 4.00
N LEU A 16 9.74 -11.89 5.27
CA LEU A 16 10.81 -12.22 6.22
C LEU A 16 11.61 -13.44 5.80
N GLU A 17 10.96 -14.49 5.31
CA GLU A 17 11.62 -15.69 4.78
C GLU A 17 12.46 -15.35 3.54
N ALA A 18 11.94 -14.50 2.64
CA ALA A 18 12.63 -14.07 1.43
C ALA A 18 13.89 -13.21 1.71
N GLN A 19 14.03 -12.62 2.93
CA GLN A 19 15.18 -11.79 3.27
C GLN A 19 16.52 -12.52 3.11
N LYS A 20 16.58 -13.83 3.39
CA LYS A 20 17.79 -14.64 3.18
C LYS A 20 18.17 -14.65 1.70
N GLY A 21 17.20 -14.95 0.83
CA GLY A 21 17.42 -14.94 -0.62
C GLY A 21 17.83 -13.57 -1.15
N PHE A 22 17.26 -12.48 -0.63
CA PHE A 22 17.68 -11.13 -1.00
C PHE A 22 19.10 -10.83 -0.57
N THR A 23 19.49 -11.26 0.64
CA THR A 23 20.86 -11.12 1.13
C THR A 23 21.84 -11.90 0.26
N GLU A 24 21.54 -13.17 -0.05
CA GLU A 24 22.37 -14.00 -0.93
C GLU A 24 22.48 -13.42 -2.34
N ALA A 25 21.37 -12.90 -2.88
CA ALA A 25 21.36 -12.23 -4.17
C ALA A 25 22.20 -10.95 -4.17
N ALA A 26 22.17 -10.16 -3.10
CA ALA A 26 23.01 -8.98 -2.96
C ALA A 26 24.50 -9.32 -2.83
N GLU A 27 24.82 -10.37 -2.06
CA GLU A 27 26.21 -10.84 -1.89
C GLU A 27 26.82 -11.40 -3.19
N SER A 28 26.02 -12.04 -4.02
CA SER A 28 26.46 -12.63 -5.29
C SER A 28 26.21 -11.74 -6.50
N SER A 29 25.70 -10.53 -6.29
CA SER A 29 25.34 -9.62 -7.36
C SER A 29 26.57 -9.12 -8.12
N LYS A 30 26.55 -9.30 -9.45
CA LYS A 30 27.56 -8.71 -10.34
C LYS A 30 27.54 -7.18 -10.38
N TYR A 31 26.50 -6.56 -9.85
CA TYR A 31 26.34 -5.11 -9.79
C TYR A 31 26.93 -4.52 -8.51
N ASN A 32 27.11 -5.33 -7.46
CA ASN A 32 27.87 -4.97 -6.25
C ASN A 32 29.33 -5.34 -6.51
N GLN A 33 30.19 -4.36 -6.60
CA GLN A 33 31.56 -4.55 -7.07
C GLN A 33 32.56 -4.04 -6.03
N TYR A 34 33.56 -4.86 -5.77
CA TYR A 34 34.70 -4.50 -4.94
C TYR A 34 35.93 -4.27 -5.81
N PHE A 35 36.47 -3.07 -5.76
CA PHE A 35 37.73 -2.71 -6.42
C PHE A 35 38.82 -2.63 -5.33
N ASP A 36 39.79 -3.53 -5.42
CA ASP A 36 40.92 -3.53 -4.48
C ASP A 36 41.93 -2.45 -4.85
N ALA A 37 42.63 -1.93 -3.83
CA ALA A 37 43.71 -0.97 -4.01
C ALA A 37 44.72 -1.09 -2.85
N PRO A 38 45.98 -0.73 -3.06
CA PRO A 38 47.04 -0.96 -2.08
C PRO A 38 46.98 -0.05 -0.84
N ASN A 39 46.43 1.16 -0.99
CA ASN A 39 46.33 2.12 0.09
C ASN A 39 45.09 1.83 0.96
N LYS A 40 45.30 1.28 2.16
CA LYS A 40 44.25 0.89 3.10
C LYS A 40 43.99 1.92 4.21
N GLU A 41 44.57 3.14 4.08
CA GLU A 41 44.28 4.20 5.05
C GLU A 41 42.79 4.58 5.04
N MET A 42 42.16 4.53 3.87
CA MET A 42 40.72 4.78 3.69
C MET A 42 40.08 3.73 2.78
N GLY A 43 38.84 3.35 3.06
CA GLY A 43 37.99 2.61 2.15
C GLY A 43 36.79 3.47 1.71
N ILE A 44 36.34 3.33 0.48
CA ILE A 44 35.24 4.13 -0.06
C ILE A 44 34.04 3.22 -0.34
N ILE A 45 32.92 3.52 0.27
CA ILE A 45 31.63 2.87 -0.05
C ILE A 45 30.78 3.87 -0.83
N THR A 46 30.30 3.47 -2.02
CA THR A 46 29.58 4.37 -2.91
C THR A 46 28.32 3.74 -3.47
N THR A 47 27.28 4.58 -3.65
CA THR A 47 25.97 4.17 -4.21
C THR A 47 25.56 5.11 -5.33
N GLY A 48 24.75 4.59 -6.27
CA GLY A 48 24.11 5.39 -7.31
C GLY A 48 25.08 6.21 -8.15
N ILE A 49 24.72 7.44 -8.44
CA ILE A 49 25.50 8.37 -9.27
C ILE A 49 26.83 8.77 -8.63
N ALA A 50 26.95 8.67 -7.31
CA ALA A 50 28.19 9.03 -6.60
C ALA A 50 29.39 8.18 -7.05
N PHE A 51 29.15 6.95 -7.54
CA PHE A 51 30.19 6.14 -8.15
C PHE A 51 30.77 6.78 -9.42
N ASN A 52 29.96 7.42 -10.25
CA ASN A 52 30.44 8.12 -11.45
C ASN A 52 31.31 9.33 -11.07
N TYR A 53 30.86 10.11 -10.08
CA TYR A 53 31.63 11.24 -9.57
C TYR A 53 32.98 10.80 -8.99
N LEU A 54 33.00 9.68 -8.28
CA LEU A 54 34.28 9.10 -7.81
C LEU A 54 35.17 8.70 -8.98
N SER A 55 34.61 8.03 -10.00
CA SER A 55 35.36 7.55 -11.16
C SER A 55 35.97 8.70 -11.98
N GLU A 56 35.30 9.85 -12.05
CA GLU A 56 35.82 11.05 -12.72
C GLU A 56 37.06 11.62 -12.01
N ASN A 57 37.19 11.42 -10.70
CA ASN A 57 38.34 11.83 -9.90
C ASN A 57 39.52 10.84 -9.98
N TYR A 58 39.29 9.63 -10.50
CA TYR A 58 40.29 8.55 -10.60
C TYR A 58 40.26 7.91 -11.99
N PRO A 59 40.63 8.66 -13.05
CA PRO A 59 40.56 8.15 -14.44
C PRO A 59 41.52 6.96 -14.69
N ASP A 60 42.64 6.87 -13.96
CA ASP A 60 43.63 5.81 -14.12
C ASP A 60 43.50 4.65 -13.11
N GLY A 61 42.41 4.64 -12.32
CA GLY A 61 42.14 3.64 -11.30
C GLY A 61 42.15 4.18 -9.87
N PHE A 62 41.49 3.47 -8.95
CA PHE A 62 41.32 3.93 -7.57
C PHE A 62 42.60 3.80 -6.73
N GLU A 63 42.88 4.80 -5.95
CA GLU A 63 43.98 4.80 -4.97
C GLU A 63 43.61 3.97 -3.72
N TYR A 64 42.34 4.01 -3.32
CA TYR A 64 41.76 3.35 -2.14
C TYR A 64 40.80 2.23 -2.56
N PRO A 65 40.59 1.19 -1.73
CA PRO A 65 39.54 0.20 -1.98
C PRO A 65 38.18 0.84 -2.12
N VAL A 66 37.42 0.41 -3.14
CA VAL A 66 36.08 0.92 -3.41
C VAL A 66 35.07 -0.22 -3.39
N LEU A 67 34.01 -0.06 -2.63
CA LEU A 67 32.84 -0.89 -2.67
C LEU A 67 31.68 -0.13 -3.34
N LYS A 68 31.36 -0.50 -4.56
CA LYS A 68 30.16 -0.02 -5.27
C LYS A 68 28.98 -0.86 -4.87
N ILE A 69 27.92 -0.24 -4.32
CA ILE A 69 26.68 -0.88 -3.96
C ILE A 69 25.57 -0.40 -4.91
N THR A 70 24.95 -1.35 -5.59
CA THR A 70 23.88 -1.09 -6.55
C THR A 70 22.63 -1.90 -6.20
N GLN A 71 22.80 -3.08 -5.59
CA GLN A 71 21.72 -3.96 -5.20
C GLN A 71 21.68 -4.13 -3.68
N TYR A 72 20.51 -3.92 -3.12
CA TYR A 72 20.19 -4.10 -1.69
C TYR A 72 19.56 -5.44 -1.39
N PRO A 73 19.57 -5.91 -0.11
CA PRO A 73 20.14 -5.27 1.08
C PRO A 73 21.65 -5.12 0.99
N LEU A 74 22.27 -4.38 1.93
CA LEU A 74 23.72 -4.19 1.93
C LEU A 74 24.45 -5.55 1.89
N PRO A 75 25.43 -5.74 0.99
CA PRO A 75 26.21 -6.98 0.89
C PRO A 75 27.19 -7.06 2.08
N ARG A 76 26.75 -7.74 3.14
CA ARG A 76 27.45 -7.74 4.45
C ARG A 76 28.89 -8.19 4.36
N LYS A 77 29.18 -9.26 3.62
CA LYS A 77 30.56 -9.77 3.47
C LYS A 77 31.49 -8.77 2.81
N LEU A 78 30.98 -8.04 1.79
CA LEU A 78 31.77 -6.99 1.14
C LEU A 78 31.95 -5.76 2.04
N VAL A 79 30.92 -5.40 2.82
CA VAL A 79 31.01 -4.34 3.82
C VAL A 79 31.98 -4.74 4.92
N GLU A 80 31.90 -5.94 5.49
CA GLU A 80 32.82 -6.45 6.49
C GLU A 80 34.25 -6.51 5.97
N LYS A 81 34.45 -6.90 4.70
CA LYS A 81 35.74 -6.90 4.06
C LYS A 81 36.36 -5.50 4.06
N ILE A 82 35.68 -4.50 3.49
CA ILE A 82 36.26 -3.15 3.38
C ILE A 82 36.46 -2.49 4.76
N THR A 83 35.53 -2.69 5.70
CA THR A 83 35.66 -2.14 7.07
C THR A 83 36.73 -2.85 7.91
N GLY A 84 37.05 -4.11 7.58
CA GLY A 84 38.12 -4.86 8.23
C GLY A 84 39.52 -4.59 7.65
N GLU A 85 39.60 -4.21 6.38
CA GLU A 85 40.85 -3.94 5.69
C GLU A 85 41.32 -2.47 5.81
N CYS A 86 40.38 -1.52 5.99
CA CYS A 86 40.67 -0.11 5.96
C CYS A 86 40.53 0.55 7.35
N LYS A 87 41.33 1.58 7.62
CA LYS A 87 41.32 2.30 8.90
C LYS A 87 40.07 3.19 9.05
N GLU A 88 39.69 3.83 7.96
CA GLU A 88 38.55 4.75 7.90
C GLU A 88 37.69 4.43 6.69
N ILE A 89 36.39 4.77 6.76
CA ILE A 89 35.43 4.58 5.67
C ILE A 89 34.81 5.92 5.28
N LEU A 90 35.00 6.28 4.01
CA LEU A 90 34.25 7.36 3.38
C LEU A 90 33.00 6.78 2.67
N VAL A 91 31.83 7.26 3.03
CA VAL A 91 30.56 6.87 2.36
C VAL A 91 30.17 7.97 1.39
N LEU A 92 30.05 7.62 0.11
CA LEU A 92 29.60 8.50 -0.95
C LEU A 92 28.19 8.04 -1.41
N GLU A 93 27.18 8.74 -0.95
CA GLU A 93 25.79 8.51 -1.33
C GLU A 93 25.07 9.85 -1.49
N GLU A 94 24.11 9.89 -2.39
CA GLU A 94 23.33 11.09 -2.68
C GLU A 94 21.94 10.97 -2.06
N GLY A 95 21.46 12.09 -1.52
CA GLY A 95 20.19 12.14 -0.80
C GLY A 95 20.35 11.77 0.67
N TYR A 96 19.52 10.86 1.16
CA TYR A 96 19.52 10.47 2.57
C TYR A 96 20.66 9.47 2.87
N PRO A 97 21.41 9.63 3.98
CA PRO A 97 22.61 8.82 4.29
C PRO A 97 22.24 7.42 4.84
N VAL A 98 21.61 6.58 4.01
CA VAL A 98 21.11 5.26 4.41
C VAL A 98 22.23 4.28 4.77
N VAL A 99 23.31 4.27 3.98
CA VAL A 99 24.45 3.37 4.22
C VAL A 99 25.24 3.86 5.42
N GLU A 100 25.50 5.16 5.51
CA GLU A 100 26.24 5.74 6.62
C GLU A 100 25.52 5.50 7.96
N GLU A 101 24.20 5.70 8.03
CA GLU A 101 23.41 5.42 9.25
C GLU A 101 23.47 3.95 9.64
N GLN A 102 23.41 3.02 8.67
CA GLN A 102 23.52 1.59 8.96
C GLN A 102 24.91 1.21 9.49
N LEU A 103 25.96 1.88 9.02
CA LEU A 103 27.33 1.64 9.47
C LEU A 103 27.64 2.27 10.84
N LYS A 104 27.21 3.49 11.04
CA LYS A 104 27.45 4.24 12.31
C LYS A 104 26.54 3.79 13.43
N GLY A 105 25.27 3.46 13.11
CA GLY A 105 24.23 3.29 14.13
C GLY A 105 23.98 4.57 14.92
N PHE A 106 22.91 4.56 15.72
CA PHE A 106 22.50 5.74 16.50
C PHE A 106 23.28 5.93 17.79
N LEU A 107 23.86 4.84 18.34
CA LEU A 107 24.42 4.81 19.70
C LEU A 107 25.95 4.64 19.72
N GLY A 108 26.61 4.58 18.58
CA GLY A 108 28.04 4.39 18.50
C GLY A 108 28.51 2.97 18.88
N LYS A 109 29.83 2.76 18.91
CA LYS A 109 30.42 1.46 19.20
C LYS A 109 30.38 1.11 20.68
N GLY A 110 30.08 -0.14 21.00
CA GLY A 110 30.20 -0.73 22.33
C GLY A 110 28.92 -0.86 23.14
N ILE A 111 27.77 -0.42 22.62
CA ILE A 111 26.47 -0.64 23.25
C ILE A 111 25.78 -1.81 22.56
N THR A 112 25.42 -2.84 23.34
CA THR A 112 24.60 -3.93 22.84
C THR A 112 23.14 -3.49 22.82
N VAL A 113 22.49 -3.64 21.67
CA VAL A 113 21.06 -3.28 21.49
C VAL A 113 20.27 -4.54 21.21
N HIS A 114 19.25 -4.79 22.02
CA HIS A 114 18.33 -5.91 21.89
C HIS A 114 16.99 -5.43 21.34
N GLY A 115 16.36 -6.27 20.49
CA GLY A 115 15.07 -5.95 19.91
C GLY A 115 14.57 -7.00 18.92
N ARG A 116 13.89 -6.55 17.89
CA ARG A 116 13.35 -7.43 16.83
C ARG A 116 14.43 -7.98 15.89
N LEU A 117 15.56 -7.30 15.76
CA LEU A 117 16.62 -7.69 14.81
C LEU A 117 17.50 -8.81 15.35
N ASP A 118 17.70 -8.88 16.65
CA ASP A 118 18.49 -9.94 17.31
C ASP A 118 17.62 -11.09 17.84
N GLY A 119 16.28 -11.00 17.68
CA GLY A 119 15.33 -12.02 18.09
C GLY A 119 14.86 -11.95 19.53
N THR A 120 15.31 -10.97 20.31
CA THR A 120 14.80 -10.74 21.69
C THR A 120 13.30 -10.48 21.69
N LEU A 121 12.80 -9.77 20.69
CA LEU A 121 11.37 -9.63 20.39
C LEU A 121 11.05 -10.33 19.07
N GLN A 122 9.83 -10.88 18.99
CA GLN A 122 9.37 -11.50 17.75
C GLN A 122 9.42 -10.53 16.55
N ARG A 123 9.84 -11.01 15.40
CA ARG A 123 10.04 -10.19 14.21
C ARG A 123 8.73 -9.75 13.56
N ASP A 124 7.67 -10.54 13.70
CA ASP A 124 6.33 -10.28 13.14
C ASP A 124 5.25 -10.29 14.22
N GLY A 125 4.06 -9.83 13.86
CA GLY A 125 2.90 -9.79 14.73
C GLY A 125 2.86 -8.61 15.70
N GLU A 126 1.89 -8.65 16.60
CA GLU A 126 1.63 -7.60 17.57
C GLU A 126 2.59 -7.70 18.77
N LEU A 127 3.03 -6.56 19.29
CA LEU A 127 3.68 -6.51 20.58
C LEU A 127 2.62 -6.64 21.68
N THR A 128 2.82 -7.58 22.60
CA THR A 128 1.90 -7.85 23.70
C THR A 128 2.61 -7.71 25.05
N PRO A 129 1.88 -7.51 26.17
CA PRO A 129 2.48 -7.53 27.51
C PRO A 129 3.29 -8.79 27.78
N ASP A 130 2.83 -9.94 27.29
CA ASP A 130 3.51 -11.23 27.44
C ASP A 130 4.84 -11.27 26.67
N ALA A 131 4.85 -10.73 25.44
CA ALA A 131 6.08 -10.63 24.64
C ALA A 131 7.12 -9.74 25.32
N VAL A 132 6.67 -8.60 25.89
CA VAL A 132 7.52 -7.70 26.66
C VAL A 132 8.02 -8.38 27.94
N GLY A 133 7.14 -9.07 28.66
CA GLY A 133 7.51 -9.82 29.86
C GLY A 133 8.59 -10.88 29.59
N LYS A 134 8.44 -11.65 28.50
CA LYS A 134 9.45 -12.62 28.06
C LYS A 134 10.80 -11.98 27.73
N ALA A 135 10.78 -10.86 27.00
CA ALA A 135 12.00 -10.12 26.68
C ALA A 135 12.73 -9.58 27.93
N LEU A 136 11.98 -9.30 28.99
CA LEU A 136 12.50 -8.90 30.30
C LEU A 136 12.89 -10.09 31.21
N GLY A 137 12.84 -11.32 30.68
CA GLY A 137 13.15 -12.53 31.47
C GLY A 137 12.12 -12.87 32.53
N LYS A 138 10.89 -12.34 32.43
CA LYS A 138 9.83 -12.65 33.39
C LYS A 138 9.17 -13.98 33.03
N ASP A 139 8.80 -14.73 34.07
CA ASP A 139 7.97 -15.93 33.91
C ASP A 139 6.53 -15.50 33.57
N ILE A 140 6.13 -15.81 32.35
CA ILE A 140 4.81 -15.46 31.83
C ILE A 140 3.95 -16.72 31.79
N THR A 141 3.05 -16.78 32.75
CA THR A 141 1.96 -17.78 32.76
C THR A 141 0.76 -17.22 31.99
N SER A 142 0.29 -17.93 30.97
CA SER A 142 -0.97 -17.59 30.30
C SER A 142 -2.12 -17.81 31.26
N TYR A 143 -2.79 -16.71 31.68
CA TYR A 143 -3.80 -16.75 32.72
C TYR A 143 -5.14 -17.35 32.26
N TYR A 144 -5.44 -17.31 30.97
CA TYR A 144 -6.71 -17.82 30.44
C TYR A 144 -6.53 -18.55 29.11
N ALA A 145 -7.01 -19.78 29.05
CA ALA A 145 -7.21 -20.46 27.78
C ALA A 145 -8.35 -19.77 27.01
N ILE A 146 -8.21 -19.58 25.71
CA ILE A 146 -9.29 -19.09 24.85
C ILE A 146 -10.37 -20.19 24.84
N PRO A 147 -11.61 -19.91 25.30
CA PRO A 147 -12.68 -20.90 25.27
C PRO A 147 -12.96 -21.38 23.83
N GLU A 148 -13.26 -22.67 23.67
CA GLU A 148 -13.58 -23.25 22.34
C GLU A 148 -14.78 -22.58 21.65
N VAL A 149 -15.68 -21.95 22.41
CA VAL A 149 -16.82 -21.20 21.88
C VAL A 149 -16.42 -19.92 21.15
N VAL A 150 -15.16 -19.48 21.26
CA VAL A 150 -14.65 -18.29 20.59
C VAL A 150 -14.29 -18.62 19.14
N GLU A 151 -15.19 -18.30 18.23
CA GLU A 151 -14.98 -18.43 16.80
C GLU A 151 -14.35 -17.16 16.21
N GLN A 152 -13.47 -17.34 15.22
CA GLN A 152 -12.92 -16.23 14.45
C GLN A 152 -14.01 -15.62 13.57
N ARG A 153 -14.12 -14.28 13.63
CA ARG A 153 -15.04 -13.50 12.80
C ARG A 153 -14.25 -12.67 11.80
N PRO A 154 -13.96 -13.17 10.60
CA PRO A 154 -13.30 -12.39 9.58
C PRO A 154 -14.14 -11.18 9.20
N PRO A 155 -13.54 -10.03 8.89
CA PRO A 155 -14.26 -8.85 8.45
C PRO A 155 -15.02 -9.15 7.15
N ALA A 156 -16.25 -8.66 7.04
CA ALA A 156 -17.08 -8.82 5.86
C ALA A 156 -18.01 -7.60 5.68
N LEU A 157 -18.45 -7.37 4.43
CA LEU A 157 -19.46 -6.35 4.16
C LEU A 157 -20.77 -6.69 4.89
N CYS A 158 -21.33 -5.70 5.56
CA CYS A 158 -22.60 -5.85 6.30
C CYS A 158 -23.72 -6.39 5.40
N GLN A 159 -24.64 -7.18 5.97
CA GLN A 159 -25.86 -7.59 5.26
C GLN A 159 -26.70 -6.35 4.95
N GLY A 160 -27.14 -6.22 3.67
CA GLY A 160 -27.88 -5.06 3.18
C GLY A 160 -27.04 -3.81 2.94
N CYS A 161 -25.72 -3.91 2.96
CA CYS A 161 -24.81 -2.82 2.59
C CYS A 161 -24.91 -2.53 1.08
N GLY A 162 -24.96 -1.24 0.69
CA GLY A 162 -25.01 -0.82 -0.71
C GLY A 162 -23.80 -1.27 -1.54
N HIS A 163 -22.62 -1.39 -0.92
CA HIS A 163 -21.42 -1.87 -1.60
C HIS A 163 -21.58 -3.28 -2.18
N ARG A 164 -22.41 -4.12 -1.58
CA ARG A 164 -22.69 -5.48 -2.08
C ARG A 164 -23.38 -5.44 -3.44
N ASP A 165 -24.43 -4.63 -3.54
CA ASP A 165 -25.20 -4.49 -4.79
C ASP A 165 -24.33 -3.87 -5.90
N VAL A 166 -23.43 -2.94 -5.55
CA VAL A 166 -22.45 -2.34 -6.50
C VAL A 166 -21.47 -3.38 -7.01
N TYR A 167 -20.87 -4.21 -6.13
CA TYR A 167 -19.89 -5.21 -6.56
C TYR A 167 -20.50 -6.35 -7.35
N GLU A 168 -21.73 -6.74 -7.05
CA GLU A 168 -22.46 -7.71 -7.86
C GLU A 168 -22.64 -7.17 -9.29
N ALA A 169 -23.12 -5.93 -9.45
CA ALA A 169 -23.32 -5.31 -10.75
C ALA A 169 -22.00 -5.07 -11.51
N LEU A 170 -20.96 -4.57 -10.81
CA LEU A 170 -19.65 -4.32 -11.38
C LEU A 170 -19.01 -5.62 -11.90
N ASN A 171 -19.04 -6.68 -11.11
CA ASN A 171 -18.48 -7.97 -11.51
C ASN A 171 -19.17 -8.56 -12.74
N GLU A 172 -20.51 -8.46 -12.83
CA GLU A 172 -21.22 -8.94 -14.01
C GLU A 172 -20.83 -8.16 -15.28
N VAL A 173 -20.73 -6.84 -15.19
CA VAL A 173 -20.31 -6.03 -16.34
C VAL A 173 -18.86 -6.31 -16.71
N LEU A 174 -17.96 -6.37 -15.73
CA LEU A 174 -16.53 -6.61 -15.99
C LEU A 174 -16.26 -8.02 -16.55
N ALA A 175 -17.11 -9.00 -16.28
CA ALA A 175 -17.00 -10.34 -16.88
C ALA A 175 -17.17 -10.34 -18.42
N GLU A 176 -17.69 -9.26 -19.01
CA GLU A 176 -17.81 -9.08 -20.47
C GLU A 176 -16.47 -8.73 -21.13
N TYR A 177 -15.45 -8.34 -20.35
CA TYR A 177 -14.13 -7.89 -20.82
C TYR A 177 -13.03 -8.93 -20.58
N LYS A 178 -11.97 -8.88 -21.38
CA LYS A 178 -10.93 -9.93 -21.39
C LYS A 178 -10.05 -9.91 -20.14
N ASP A 179 -9.63 -8.76 -19.66
CA ASP A 179 -8.71 -8.63 -18.51
C ASP A 179 -8.93 -7.31 -17.75
N PRO A 180 -10.15 -7.09 -17.24
CA PRO A 180 -10.45 -5.88 -16.48
C PRO A 180 -9.64 -5.85 -15.17
N LYS A 181 -9.32 -4.65 -14.69
CA LYS A 181 -8.67 -4.47 -13.39
C LYS A 181 -9.40 -3.46 -12.54
N VAL A 182 -9.60 -3.81 -11.27
CA VAL A 182 -10.24 -2.98 -10.27
C VAL A 182 -9.26 -2.65 -9.16
N PHE A 183 -9.01 -1.38 -8.95
CA PHE A 183 -8.11 -0.87 -7.94
C PHE A 183 -8.93 -0.25 -6.80
N GLY A 184 -8.75 -0.77 -5.61
CA GLY A 184 -9.35 -0.23 -4.40
C GLY A 184 -8.33 0.43 -3.49
N ASP A 185 -8.83 1.15 -2.52
CA ASP A 185 -8.03 1.68 -1.41
C ASP A 185 -8.70 1.40 -0.06
N ILE A 186 -8.41 2.16 0.99
CA ILE A 186 -8.77 1.76 2.36
C ILE A 186 -10.11 2.33 2.80
N GLY A 187 -11.07 1.45 3.03
CA GLY A 187 -12.40 1.73 3.56
C GLY A 187 -13.26 0.47 3.68
N CYS A 188 -14.54 0.61 4.03
CA CYS A 188 -15.45 -0.54 4.06
C CYS A 188 -15.56 -1.25 2.71
N TYR A 189 -15.51 -0.50 1.63
CA TYR A 189 -15.55 -1.01 0.26
C TYR A 189 -14.37 -1.94 -0.06
N THR A 190 -13.20 -1.80 0.59
CA THR A 190 -12.07 -2.72 0.44
C THR A 190 -12.45 -4.17 0.72
N LEU A 191 -13.45 -4.40 1.57
CA LEU A 191 -13.94 -5.74 1.88
C LEU A 191 -14.58 -6.45 0.66
N GLY A 192 -14.85 -5.71 -0.42
CA GLY A 192 -15.21 -6.29 -1.71
C GLY A 192 -14.11 -7.15 -2.34
N ALA A 193 -12.86 -7.03 -1.88
CA ALA A 193 -11.77 -7.93 -2.25
C ALA A 193 -11.96 -9.37 -1.73
N LEU A 194 -12.78 -9.54 -0.70
CA LEU A 194 -13.04 -10.85 -0.07
C LEU A 194 -14.23 -11.58 -0.72
N PRO A 195 -14.31 -12.91 -0.53
CA PRO A 195 -15.48 -13.66 -0.93
C PRO A 195 -16.77 -13.07 -0.30
N PRO A 196 -17.90 -13.12 -1.00
CA PRO A 196 -18.12 -13.78 -2.30
C PRO A 196 -17.73 -12.90 -3.50
N PHE A 197 -17.47 -11.60 -3.33
CA PHE A 197 -17.34 -10.64 -4.43
C PHE A 197 -16.02 -10.79 -5.20
N ARG A 198 -14.87 -10.78 -4.50
CA ARG A 198 -13.55 -10.78 -5.12
C ARG A 198 -13.41 -9.74 -6.23
N ALA A 199 -13.97 -8.56 -6.00
CA ALA A 199 -14.17 -7.51 -7.00
C ALA A 199 -13.04 -6.47 -7.02
N ILE A 200 -11.97 -6.67 -6.26
CA ILE A 200 -10.84 -5.75 -6.17
C ILE A 200 -9.55 -6.55 -6.36
N ASP A 201 -8.72 -6.14 -7.32
CA ASP A 201 -7.45 -6.79 -7.64
C ASP A 201 -6.30 -6.26 -6.79
N SER A 202 -6.35 -4.99 -6.38
CA SER A 202 -5.29 -4.35 -5.60
C SER A 202 -5.85 -3.33 -4.60
N CYS A 203 -5.21 -3.25 -3.43
CA CYS A 203 -5.50 -2.27 -2.39
C CYS A 203 -4.21 -1.96 -1.62
N ILE A 204 -3.74 -0.72 -1.63
CA ILE A 204 -2.47 -0.30 -1.02
C ILE A 204 -2.71 0.67 0.13
N ASP A 205 -3.13 1.91 -0.16
CA ASP A 205 -3.35 2.97 0.84
C ASP A 205 -4.54 3.85 0.46
N MET A 206 -4.84 4.85 1.30
CA MET A 206 -5.94 5.78 1.06
C MET A 206 -5.61 6.70 -0.12
N GLY A 207 -6.42 6.61 -1.20
CA GLY A 207 -6.31 7.45 -2.40
C GLY A 207 -5.51 6.82 -3.55
N ALA A 208 -4.78 5.73 -3.32
CA ALA A 208 -3.98 5.07 -4.34
C ALA A 208 -4.81 4.41 -5.45
N SER A 209 -6.10 4.12 -5.22
CA SER A 209 -6.95 3.44 -6.21
C SER A 209 -7.00 4.18 -7.55
N ILE A 210 -7.17 5.50 -7.52
CA ILE A 210 -7.29 6.32 -8.73
C ILE A 210 -5.96 6.36 -9.49
N THR A 211 -4.85 6.65 -8.80
CA THR A 211 -3.53 6.74 -9.43
C THR A 211 -3.02 5.40 -9.95
N MET A 212 -3.36 4.30 -9.26
CA MET A 212 -3.06 2.94 -9.74
C MET A 212 -3.86 2.58 -10.98
N ALA A 213 -5.17 2.89 -11.00
CA ALA A 213 -6.02 2.67 -12.16
C ALA A 213 -5.57 3.53 -13.35
N LYS A 214 -5.16 4.79 -13.10
CA LYS A 214 -4.54 5.65 -14.11
C LYS A 214 -3.31 5.01 -14.71
N GLY A 215 -2.34 4.62 -13.88
CA GLY A 215 -1.12 3.97 -14.37
C GLY A 215 -1.38 2.67 -15.13
N ALA A 216 -2.40 1.91 -14.74
CA ALA A 216 -2.83 0.71 -15.46
C ALA A 216 -3.43 1.05 -16.84
N SER A 217 -4.29 2.09 -16.90
CA SER A 217 -4.84 2.61 -18.17
C SER A 217 -3.74 3.08 -19.09
N ASP A 218 -2.77 3.87 -18.59
CA ASP A 218 -1.61 4.34 -19.34
C ASP A 218 -0.75 3.19 -19.88
N ALA A 219 -0.71 2.07 -19.15
CA ALA A 219 -0.07 0.83 -19.59
C ALA A 219 -0.92 -0.03 -20.53
N GLY A 220 -2.10 0.42 -20.93
CA GLY A 220 -2.99 -0.25 -21.89
C GLY A 220 -3.98 -1.25 -21.26
N VAL A 221 -4.17 -1.24 -19.96
CA VAL A 221 -5.21 -2.04 -19.31
C VAL A 221 -6.59 -1.43 -19.56
N PHE A 222 -7.52 -2.25 -20.06
CA PHE A 222 -8.90 -1.84 -20.28
C PHE A 222 -9.88 -2.99 -19.99
N PRO A 223 -10.92 -2.74 -19.20
CA PRO A 223 -11.16 -1.55 -18.37
C PRO A 223 -10.18 -1.41 -17.20
N ALA A 224 -9.84 -0.17 -16.83
CA ALA A 224 -9.19 0.17 -15.58
C ALA A 224 -10.19 0.93 -14.70
N VAL A 225 -10.57 0.33 -13.57
CA VAL A 225 -11.60 0.86 -12.67
C VAL A 225 -11.00 1.16 -11.31
N SER A 226 -11.28 2.35 -10.78
CA SER A 226 -10.98 2.70 -9.38
C SER A 226 -12.23 2.60 -8.53
N VAL A 227 -12.11 2.07 -7.31
CA VAL A 227 -13.17 2.10 -6.29
C VAL A 227 -12.64 2.77 -5.04
N ILE A 228 -13.27 3.88 -4.67
CA ILE A 228 -12.89 4.73 -3.55
C ILE A 228 -14.14 5.11 -2.73
N GLY A 229 -13.99 5.33 -1.42
CA GLY A 229 -15.08 5.84 -0.59
C GLY A 229 -15.17 7.36 -0.61
N ASP A 230 -16.35 7.91 -0.29
CA ASP A 230 -16.62 9.34 -0.22
C ASP A 230 -15.64 10.11 0.68
N SER A 231 -15.36 9.59 1.85
CA SER A 231 -14.42 10.18 2.80
C SER A 231 -12.97 10.06 2.33
N THR A 232 -12.57 8.91 1.79
CA THR A 232 -11.22 8.70 1.25
C THR A 232 -10.99 9.55 0.00
N PHE A 233 -12.02 9.71 -0.84
CA PHE A 233 -11.95 10.60 -2.01
C PHE A 233 -11.63 12.04 -1.63
N THR A 234 -12.33 12.59 -0.63
CA THR A 234 -12.07 13.96 -0.17
C THR A 234 -10.75 14.09 0.62
N HIS A 235 -10.24 13.00 1.20
CA HIS A 235 -8.95 12.99 1.87
C HIS A 235 -7.77 13.02 0.90
N SER A 236 -7.77 12.16 -0.13
CA SER A 236 -6.59 11.96 -1.00
C SER A 236 -6.90 11.56 -2.45
N GLY A 237 -8.17 11.40 -2.82
CA GLY A 237 -8.55 10.99 -4.19
C GLY A 237 -8.63 12.15 -5.20
N MET A 238 -8.89 13.38 -4.73
CA MET A 238 -9.11 14.55 -5.61
C MET A 238 -7.90 14.88 -6.48
N THR A 239 -6.69 14.76 -5.95
CA THR A 239 -5.45 15.03 -6.72
C THR A 239 -5.24 14.01 -7.83
N GLY A 240 -5.52 12.72 -7.56
CA GLY A 240 -5.47 11.68 -8.57
C GLY A 240 -6.51 11.88 -9.68
N LEU A 241 -7.73 12.31 -9.32
CA LEU A 241 -8.76 12.66 -10.29
C LEU A 241 -8.34 13.85 -11.18
N LEU A 242 -7.76 14.89 -10.58
CA LEU A 242 -7.26 16.06 -11.33
C LEU A 242 -6.20 15.64 -12.36
N ASP A 243 -5.30 14.75 -12.01
CA ASP A 243 -4.28 14.22 -12.90
C ASP A 243 -4.90 13.42 -14.06
N CYS A 244 -5.89 12.56 -13.77
CA CYS A 244 -6.64 11.84 -14.80
C CYS A 244 -7.33 12.78 -15.80
N VAL A 245 -7.95 13.85 -15.31
CA VAL A 245 -8.64 14.86 -16.16
C VAL A 245 -7.64 15.63 -17.02
N ASN A 246 -6.49 16.03 -16.46
CA ASN A 246 -5.47 16.78 -17.20
C ASN A 246 -4.87 15.97 -18.36
N GLU A 247 -4.81 14.65 -18.25
CA GLU A 247 -4.24 13.76 -19.26
C GLU A 247 -5.29 13.02 -20.08
N ASP A 248 -6.57 13.35 -19.90
CA ASP A 248 -7.70 12.69 -20.59
C ASP A 248 -7.64 11.16 -20.50
N THR A 249 -7.33 10.67 -19.28
CA THR A 249 -7.12 9.24 -19.01
C THR A 249 -8.42 8.46 -19.18
N ASN A 250 -8.38 7.33 -19.88
CA ASN A 250 -9.53 6.44 -20.03
C ASN A 250 -9.74 5.58 -18.79
N ILE A 251 -10.52 6.10 -17.82
CA ILE A 251 -10.71 5.49 -16.50
C ILE A 251 -12.14 5.69 -15.99
N THR A 252 -12.68 4.66 -15.32
CA THR A 252 -13.94 4.76 -14.58
C THR A 252 -13.68 4.76 -13.08
N ILE A 253 -14.14 5.80 -12.39
CA ILE A 253 -13.96 5.97 -10.95
C ILE A 253 -15.29 5.78 -10.24
N VAL A 254 -15.37 4.80 -9.34
CA VAL A 254 -16.54 4.50 -8.52
C VAL A 254 -16.34 5.10 -7.13
N ILE A 255 -17.00 6.23 -6.83
CA ILE A 255 -16.98 6.85 -5.51
C ILE A 255 -18.15 6.28 -4.69
N SER A 256 -17.86 5.32 -3.83
CA SER A 256 -18.86 4.67 -2.96
C SER A 256 -19.33 5.61 -1.86
N ASP A 257 -20.45 6.31 -2.09
CA ASP A 257 -21.01 7.31 -1.20
C ASP A 257 -21.97 6.67 -0.19
N ASN A 258 -21.51 6.47 1.02
CA ASN A 258 -22.31 5.96 2.13
C ASN A 258 -22.61 7.02 3.21
N GLU A 259 -22.30 8.28 2.91
CA GLU A 259 -22.55 9.47 3.72
C GLU A 259 -21.85 9.45 5.10
N THR A 260 -20.80 8.62 5.28
CA THR A 260 -20.15 8.49 6.59
C THR A 260 -18.79 7.78 6.51
N THR A 261 -17.88 8.12 7.41
CA THR A 261 -16.65 7.37 7.68
C THR A 261 -16.96 6.20 8.60
N ALA A 262 -17.54 5.12 8.05
CA ALA A 262 -18.16 4.05 8.82
C ALA A 262 -17.19 3.23 9.67
N MET A 263 -15.98 2.96 9.18
CA MET A 263 -14.99 2.10 9.85
C MET A 263 -14.48 2.64 11.18
N THR A 264 -14.43 3.97 11.33
CA THR A 264 -13.87 4.63 12.51
C THR A 264 -14.93 5.09 13.52
N GLY A 265 -16.20 4.72 13.32
CA GLY A 265 -17.28 5.00 14.27
C GLY A 265 -18.49 5.72 13.70
N GLY A 266 -18.47 6.11 12.43
CA GLY A 266 -19.59 6.77 11.75
C GLY A 266 -19.54 8.29 11.86
N GLN A 267 -18.37 8.87 11.68
CA GLN A 267 -18.16 10.31 11.57
C GLN A 267 -18.74 10.83 10.25
N ASP A 268 -19.08 12.10 10.21
CA ASP A 268 -19.55 12.76 8.99
C ASP A 268 -18.44 12.75 7.91
N SER A 269 -18.84 12.49 6.67
CA SER A 269 -17.95 12.58 5.52
C SER A 269 -17.95 14.01 4.98
N ALA A 270 -16.77 14.56 4.70
CA ALA A 270 -16.62 15.86 4.08
C ALA A 270 -17.20 15.92 2.66
N GLY A 271 -17.34 14.76 2.01
CA GLY A 271 -17.92 14.60 0.67
C GLY A 271 -19.45 14.63 0.62
N THR A 272 -20.13 14.47 1.75
CA THR A 272 -21.59 14.35 1.79
C THR A 272 -22.27 15.54 1.10
N GLY A 273 -23.06 15.25 0.05
CA GLY A 273 -23.79 16.26 -0.74
C GLY A 273 -22.92 17.19 -1.60
N ARG A 274 -21.63 16.85 -1.81
CA ARG A 274 -20.68 17.71 -2.54
C ARG A 274 -19.91 16.99 -3.66
N LEU A 275 -19.99 15.69 -3.74
CA LEU A 275 -19.15 14.89 -4.62
C LEU A 275 -19.30 15.29 -6.09
N GLU A 276 -20.54 15.48 -6.57
CA GLU A 276 -20.80 15.89 -7.96
C GLU A 276 -20.18 17.26 -8.26
N ALA A 277 -20.36 18.23 -7.35
CA ALA A 277 -19.80 19.56 -7.52
C ALA A 277 -18.25 19.55 -7.48
N ILE A 278 -17.66 18.70 -6.63
CA ILE A 278 -16.21 18.54 -6.56
C ILE A 278 -15.69 17.93 -7.87
N CYS A 279 -16.28 16.85 -8.35
CA CYS A 279 -15.85 16.19 -9.59
C CYS A 279 -15.99 17.11 -10.80
N ALA A 280 -17.12 17.83 -10.92
CA ALA A 280 -17.32 18.81 -11.99
C ALA A 280 -16.34 20.00 -11.87
N GLY A 281 -16.05 20.48 -10.65
CA GLY A 281 -15.09 21.54 -10.39
C GLY A 281 -13.64 21.16 -10.71
N ILE A 282 -13.29 19.87 -10.62
CA ILE A 282 -12.00 19.33 -11.03
C ILE A 282 -11.90 19.26 -12.57
N GLY A 283 -13.03 19.19 -13.27
CA GLY A 283 -13.08 19.20 -14.74
C GLY A 283 -13.62 17.90 -15.37
N VAL A 284 -14.20 17.00 -14.58
CA VAL A 284 -14.94 15.87 -15.15
C VAL A 284 -16.19 16.38 -15.87
N ASP A 285 -16.45 15.90 -17.08
CA ASP A 285 -17.66 16.24 -17.83
C ASP A 285 -18.91 15.89 -17.00
N PRO A 286 -19.79 16.84 -16.71
CA PRO A 286 -21.02 16.60 -15.94
C PRO A 286 -21.91 15.49 -16.51
N ALA A 287 -21.87 15.24 -17.82
CA ALA A 287 -22.60 14.14 -18.45
C ALA A 287 -22.11 12.77 -18.02
N HIS A 288 -20.85 12.68 -17.58
CA HIS A 288 -20.16 11.47 -17.13
C HIS A 288 -19.95 11.41 -15.60
N ILE A 289 -20.71 12.23 -14.86
CA ILE A 289 -20.84 12.13 -13.40
C ILE A 289 -22.21 11.53 -13.11
N ARG A 290 -22.25 10.22 -12.85
CA ARG A 290 -23.52 9.47 -12.76
C ARG A 290 -23.80 9.02 -11.33
N VAL A 291 -24.86 9.58 -10.73
CA VAL A 291 -25.35 9.12 -9.42
C VAL A 291 -26.30 7.95 -9.61
N MET A 292 -26.09 6.87 -8.86
CA MET A 292 -26.96 5.69 -8.87
C MET A 292 -27.29 5.23 -7.45
N ILE A 293 -28.46 4.59 -7.29
CA ILE A 293 -28.92 4.10 -5.99
C ILE A 293 -28.75 2.58 -5.96
N PRO A 294 -27.77 2.04 -5.17
CA PRO A 294 -27.47 0.62 -5.13
C PRO A 294 -28.53 -0.16 -4.34
N LEU A 295 -29.57 -0.57 -5.05
CA LEU A 295 -30.66 -1.40 -4.58
C LEU A 295 -30.96 -2.48 -5.63
N LYS A 296 -31.36 -3.67 -5.18
CA LYS A 296 -31.70 -4.79 -6.08
C LYS A 296 -32.72 -4.44 -7.16
N LYS A 297 -33.68 -3.57 -6.86
CA LYS A 297 -34.67 -3.13 -7.86
C LYS A 297 -34.09 -2.31 -9.00
N ASN A 298 -32.92 -1.68 -8.80
CA ASN A 298 -32.23 -0.84 -9.78
C ASN A 298 -31.06 -1.60 -10.43
N TYR A 299 -30.97 -2.91 -10.25
CA TYR A 299 -29.80 -3.69 -10.61
C TYR A 299 -29.45 -3.62 -12.10
N GLU A 300 -30.43 -3.78 -12.97
CA GLU A 300 -30.24 -3.70 -14.43
C GLU A 300 -29.86 -2.27 -14.87
N GLU A 301 -30.48 -1.25 -14.29
CA GLU A 301 -30.12 0.15 -14.54
C GLU A 301 -28.67 0.42 -14.12
N MET A 302 -28.24 -0.06 -12.97
CA MET A 302 -26.84 0.08 -12.52
C MET A 302 -25.87 -0.58 -13.49
N LYS A 303 -26.14 -1.79 -13.97
CA LYS A 303 -25.29 -2.47 -14.95
C LYS A 303 -25.19 -1.69 -16.26
N GLN A 304 -26.32 -1.15 -16.72
CA GLN A 304 -26.33 -0.33 -17.93
C GLN A 304 -25.47 0.92 -17.76
N ILE A 305 -25.63 1.66 -16.66
CA ILE A 305 -24.83 2.86 -16.37
C ILE A 305 -23.33 2.50 -16.27
N ILE A 306 -22.98 1.42 -15.55
CA ILE A 306 -21.59 0.98 -15.42
C ILE A 306 -20.98 0.66 -16.80
N ARG A 307 -21.72 -0.03 -17.66
CA ARG A 307 -21.26 -0.37 -19.03
C ARG A 307 -21.08 0.89 -19.88
N GLU A 308 -22.03 1.81 -19.88
CA GLU A 308 -21.97 3.07 -20.60
C GLU A 308 -20.71 3.88 -20.22
N GLU A 309 -20.43 3.97 -18.93
CA GLU A 309 -19.31 4.75 -18.41
C GLU A 309 -17.95 4.04 -18.55
N ILE A 310 -17.90 2.71 -18.60
CA ILE A 310 -16.69 1.97 -18.97
C ILE A 310 -16.35 2.16 -20.46
N GLU A 311 -17.35 2.16 -21.33
CA GLU A 311 -17.17 2.35 -22.77
C GLU A 311 -16.86 3.80 -23.17
N TYR A 312 -17.15 4.76 -22.29
CA TYR A 312 -16.79 6.14 -22.51
C TYR A 312 -15.28 6.31 -22.53
N LYS A 313 -14.76 7.03 -23.52
CA LYS A 313 -13.33 7.33 -23.65
C LYS A 313 -13.04 8.66 -22.97
N GLY A 314 -12.42 8.59 -21.83
CA GLY A 314 -12.12 9.72 -20.94
C GLY A 314 -12.34 9.36 -19.48
N VAL A 315 -12.42 10.36 -18.63
CA VAL A 315 -12.65 10.20 -17.20
C VAL A 315 -14.12 10.16 -16.91
N SER A 316 -14.63 9.04 -16.38
CA SER A 316 -16.01 8.93 -15.90
C SER A 316 -16.07 8.67 -14.39
N VAL A 317 -17.11 9.19 -13.74
CA VAL A 317 -17.33 9.07 -12.30
C VAL A 317 -18.71 8.50 -12.00
N LEU A 318 -18.74 7.36 -11.34
CA LEU A 318 -19.95 6.73 -10.83
C LEU A 318 -20.05 6.99 -9.32
N ILE A 319 -21.20 7.45 -8.86
CA ILE A 319 -21.47 7.74 -7.44
C ILE A 319 -22.64 6.88 -6.95
N PRO A 320 -22.39 5.60 -6.58
CA PRO A 320 -23.40 4.80 -5.92
C PRO A 320 -23.66 5.34 -4.52
N ARG A 321 -24.81 6.00 -4.34
CA ARG A 321 -25.20 6.69 -3.10
C ARG A 321 -26.24 5.91 -2.33
N ARG A 322 -25.88 5.50 -1.10
CA ARG A 322 -26.81 4.89 -0.16
C ARG A 322 -26.28 4.97 1.25
N GLU A 323 -27.04 5.59 2.16
CA GLU A 323 -26.66 5.72 3.57
C GLU A 323 -26.19 4.40 4.19
N CYS A 324 -25.13 4.46 4.98
CA CYS A 324 -24.59 3.33 5.71
C CYS A 324 -25.64 2.65 6.59
N ILE A 325 -25.85 1.36 6.45
CA ILE A 325 -26.87 0.60 7.19
C ILE A 325 -26.63 0.62 8.71
N GLN A 326 -25.38 0.71 9.14
CA GLN A 326 -25.04 0.80 10.56
C GLN A 326 -25.45 2.16 11.13
N THR A 327 -25.18 3.24 10.40
CA THR A 327 -25.59 4.61 10.78
C THR A 327 -27.11 4.74 10.79
N LEU A 328 -27.78 4.24 9.74
CA LEU A 328 -29.23 4.22 9.67
C LEU A 328 -29.86 3.47 10.85
N THR A 329 -29.28 2.33 11.22
CA THR A 329 -29.76 1.54 12.35
C THR A 329 -29.58 2.27 13.69
N LYS A 330 -28.44 2.97 13.88
CA LYS A 330 -28.21 3.82 15.07
C LYS A 330 -29.23 4.97 15.13
N LYS A 331 -29.46 5.69 14.02
CA LYS A 331 -30.46 6.77 13.94
C LYS A 331 -31.87 6.27 14.30
N LYS A 332 -32.31 5.12 13.75
CA LYS A 332 -33.60 4.51 14.05
C LYS A 332 -33.74 4.09 15.51
N LYS A 333 -32.67 3.65 16.17
CA LYS A 333 -32.69 3.32 17.59
C LYS A 333 -32.75 4.58 18.47
N ALA A 334 -32.07 5.66 18.08
CA ALA A 334 -32.09 6.93 18.80
C ALA A 334 -33.45 7.63 18.72
N SER A 335 -34.15 7.55 17.58
CA SER A 335 -35.48 8.13 17.39
C SER A 335 -36.62 7.36 18.08
N LYS A 336 -36.34 6.16 18.62
CA LYS A 336 -37.30 5.36 19.39
C LYS A 336 -37.16 5.49 20.93
N LYS A 337 -36.13 6.23 21.38
CA LYS A 337 -35.94 6.64 22.76
C LYS A 337 -36.43 8.07 22.99
#